data_6b4fae203ae8f8f86520694dc38b0b4a
#
_entry.id   6b4fae203ae8f8f86520694dc38b0b4a
#
_cell.length_a   1.000
_cell.length_b   1.000
_cell.length_c   1.000
_cell.angle_alpha   90.00
_cell.angle_beta   90.00
_cell.angle_gamma   90.00
#
_symmetry.space_group_name_H-M   'P 1'
#
loop_
_entity.id
_entity.type
_entity.pdbx_description
1 polymer ?
#
loop_
_entity_poly.entity_id
_entity_poly.type
_entity_poly.pdbx_seq_one_letter_code
_entity_poly.pdbx_strand_id
1 'polypeptide(L)'
;ADGEYYETMNSVVGKLMEPGSTFKTASIMVAMEDGHINKNTRVDTGDGKWPMYGRIMKDHNWNKGGYGMLNVTRVLMKSSNIGVSRLIDGAYHDCPDKFVRGLNNLGVGLPMDLDIPGSGRPRVYMPKKAKNGHWILPITRNGVPMELGKPDLAWMSIGYALQLPPIYTLAFYNGIANNGRM
;
A
#
# COMPACT_ATOMS: atom_id res chain seq x y z
N ALA A 1 -2.62 41.58 -5.79
CA ALA A 1 -2.56 40.45 -6.69
C ALA A 1 -3.14 40.91 -8.03
N ASP A 2 -2.30 41.04 -9.03
CA ASP A 2 -2.55 41.73 -10.28
C ASP A 2 -3.34 40.88 -11.32
N GLY A 3 -4.06 39.86 -10.87
CA GLY A 3 -4.87 38.98 -11.74
C GLY A 3 -4.07 38.07 -12.66
N GLU A 4 -2.76 37.94 -12.47
CA GLU A 4 -1.92 37.03 -13.22
C GLU A 4 -2.02 35.63 -12.63
N TYR A 5 -2.18 34.62 -13.49
CA TYR A 5 -2.22 33.21 -13.13
C TYR A 5 -0.84 32.60 -13.41
N TYR A 6 -0.28 31.94 -12.40
CA TYR A 6 0.98 31.22 -12.54
C TYR A 6 0.71 29.72 -12.42
N GLU A 7 1.27 28.95 -13.35
CA GLU A 7 1.32 27.50 -13.19
C GLU A 7 2.27 27.18 -12.03
N THR A 8 1.77 26.48 -11.01
CA THR A 8 2.59 26.10 -9.85
C THR A 8 3.06 24.66 -9.99
N MET A 9 2.27 23.71 -9.50
CA MET A 9 2.59 22.30 -9.54
C MET A 9 1.41 21.51 -10.11
N ASN A 10 1.67 20.66 -11.09
CA ASN A 10 0.67 19.70 -11.55
C ASN A 10 0.47 18.61 -10.45
N SER A 11 -0.64 18.72 -9.73
CA SER A 11 -0.92 17.83 -8.60
C SER A 11 -1.07 16.36 -8.99
N VAL A 12 -1.38 16.06 -10.25
CA VAL A 12 -1.55 14.68 -10.73
C VAL A 12 -0.20 13.97 -10.82
N VAL A 13 0.84 14.66 -11.25
CA VAL A 13 2.16 14.08 -11.47
C VAL A 13 3.17 14.42 -10.38
N GLY A 14 3.00 15.54 -9.67
CA GLY A 14 3.99 16.04 -8.71
C GLY A 14 3.64 15.84 -7.24
N LYS A 15 2.35 15.89 -6.88
CA LYS A 15 1.94 15.83 -5.48
C LYS A 15 2.02 14.41 -4.91
N LEU A 16 2.85 14.23 -3.89
CA LEU A 16 2.92 12.98 -3.15
C LEU A 16 1.74 12.87 -2.15
N MET A 17 1.01 11.77 -2.22
CA MET A 17 -0.10 11.50 -1.31
C MET A 17 -0.22 10.00 -1.02
N GLU A 18 -0.79 9.67 0.14
CA GLU A 18 -1.13 8.31 0.47
C GLU A 18 -2.31 7.85 -0.41
N PRO A 19 -2.17 6.76 -1.20
CA PRO A 19 -3.22 6.32 -2.12
C PRO A 19 -4.46 5.74 -1.41
N GLY A 20 -4.34 5.40 -0.13
CA GLY A 20 -5.44 4.82 0.64
C GLY A 20 -5.99 3.54 0.02
N SER A 21 -7.30 3.34 0.11
CA SER A 21 -7.96 2.10 -0.30
C SER A 21 -7.80 1.70 -1.77
N THR A 22 -7.41 2.60 -2.64
CA THR A 22 -7.11 2.27 -4.05
C THR A 22 -5.87 1.38 -4.16
N PHE A 23 -5.01 1.37 -3.17
CA PHE A 23 -3.80 0.55 -3.11
C PHE A 23 -4.07 -0.93 -2.79
N LYS A 24 -5.20 -1.26 -2.17
CA LYS A 24 -5.53 -2.62 -1.73
C LYS A 24 -5.52 -3.65 -2.85
N THR A 25 -5.89 -3.25 -4.07
CA THR A 25 -5.82 -4.11 -5.25
C THR A 25 -4.39 -4.54 -5.53
N ALA A 26 -3.42 -3.63 -5.50
CA ALA A 26 -2.00 -3.95 -5.68
C ALA A 26 -1.51 -4.90 -4.59
N SER A 27 -1.86 -4.65 -3.33
CA SER A 27 -1.48 -5.52 -2.21
C SER A 27 -1.99 -6.95 -2.37
N ILE A 28 -3.25 -7.12 -2.73
CA ILE A 28 -3.84 -8.43 -2.95
C ILE A 28 -3.23 -9.12 -4.18
N MET A 29 -2.96 -8.38 -5.26
CA MET A 29 -2.32 -8.93 -6.46
C MET A 29 -0.93 -9.50 -6.13
N VAL A 30 -0.10 -8.78 -5.37
CA VAL A 30 1.21 -9.28 -4.92
C VAL A 30 1.07 -10.60 -4.16
N ALA A 31 0.16 -10.66 -3.18
CA ALA A 31 -0.01 -11.87 -2.38
C ALA A 31 -0.61 -13.05 -3.17
N MET A 32 -1.39 -12.78 -4.21
CA MET A 32 -1.90 -13.80 -5.12
C MET A 32 -0.80 -14.31 -6.06
N GLU A 33 0.03 -13.43 -6.61
CA GLU A 33 1.15 -13.77 -7.48
C GLU A 33 2.18 -14.63 -6.75
N ASP A 34 2.49 -14.30 -5.50
CA ASP A 34 3.40 -15.08 -4.64
C ASP A 34 2.77 -16.40 -4.13
N GLY A 35 1.51 -16.68 -4.44
CA GLY A 35 0.80 -17.91 -4.06
C GLY A 35 0.38 -17.97 -2.58
N HIS A 36 0.50 -16.88 -1.83
CA HIS A 36 0.11 -16.84 -0.42
C HIS A 36 -1.41 -16.90 -0.22
N ILE A 37 -2.16 -16.34 -1.16
CA ILE A 37 -3.63 -16.31 -1.15
C ILE A 37 -4.21 -16.58 -2.53
N ASN A 38 -5.49 -16.91 -2.57
CA ASN A 38 -6.31 -16.96 -3.78
C ASN A 38 -7.69 -16.34 -3.52
N LYS A 39 -8.52 -16.22 -4.57
CA LYS A 39 -9.85 -15.58 -4.46
C LYS A 39 -10.77 -16.18 -3.38
N ASN A 40 -10.55 -17.44 -3.02
CA ASN A 40 -11.37 -18.17 -2.04
C ASN A 40 -10.75 -18.16 -0.64
N THR A 41 -9.49 -17.73 -0.48
CA THR A 41 -8.84 -17.62 0.83
C THR A 41 -9.70 -16.79 1.76
N ARG A 42 -9.95 -17.29 2.96
CA ARG A 42 -10.83 -16.67 3.95
C ARG A 42 -10.03 -15.97 5.03
N VAL A 43 -10.55 -14.85 5.49
CA VAL A 43 -10.01 -14.06 6.60
C VAL A 43 -11.16 -13.58 7.48
N ASP A 44 -10.97 -13.67 8.78
CA ASP A 44 -11.91 -13.12 9.74
C ASP A 44 -11.63 -11.63 9.95
N THR A 45 -12.65 -10.79 9.81
CA THR A 45 -12.59 -9.35 10.06
C THR A 45 -13.33 -8.95 11.34
N GLY A 46 -13.86 -9.93 12.06
CA GLY A 46 -14.55 -9.75 13.33
C GLY A 46 -15.74 -8.81 13.25
N ASP A 47 -15.92 -8.06 14.32
CA ASP A 47 -16.95 -7.00 14.43
C ASP A 47 -16.58 -5.67 13.74
N GLY A 48 -15.53 -5.67 12.91
CA GLY A 48 -15.03 -4.48 12.23
C GLY A 48 -14.00 -3.69 13.03
N LYS A 49 -13.51 -4.22 14.15
CA LYS A 49 -12.38 -3.71 14.91
C LYS A 49 -11.38 -4.84 15.15
N TRP A 50 -10.11 -4.58 14.85
CA TRP A 50 -9.07 -5.58 15.02
C TRP A 50 -7.84 -4.98 15.68
N PRO A 51 -7.40 -5.52 16.84
CA PRO A 51 -6.14 -5.11 17.46
C PRO A 51 -4.97 -5.51 16.56
N MET A 52 -4.15 -4.56 16.17
CA MET A 52 -2.99 -4.78 15.33
C MET A 52 -1.82 -3.94 15.83
N TYR A 53 -0.86 -4.60 16.46
CA TYR A 53 0.37 -4.00 16.97
C TYR A 53 0.16 -2.75 17.84
N GLY A 54 -0.74 -2.86 18.83
CA GLY A 54 -1.05 -1.77 19.77
C GLY A 54 -1.96 -0.67 19.23
N ARG A 55 -2.44 -0.81 17.98
CA ARG A 55 -3.44 0.07 17.38
C ARG A 55 -4.68 -0.73 17.01
N ILE A 56 -5.82 -0.06 16.88
CA ILE A 56 -7.06 -0.72 16.42
C ILE A 56 -7.27 -0.36 14.95
N MET A 57 -7.14 -1.38 14.09
CA MET A 57 -7.57 -1.31 12.69
C MET A 57 -9.10 -1.37 12.65
N LYS A 58 -9.72 -0.53 11.83
CA LYS A 58 -11.17 -0.49 11.69
C LYS A 58 -11.60 -0.63 10.25
N ASP A 59 -12.64 -1.42 10.04
CA ASP A 59 -13.42 -1.40 8.81
C ASP A 59 -14.47 -0.28 8.90
N HIS A 60 -14.98 0.18 7.76
CA HIS A 60 -15.85 1.33 7.72
C HIS A 60 -17.20 1.07 8.41
N ASN A 61 -17.62 -0.20 8.52
CA ASN A 61 -18.87 -0.62 9.19
C ASN A 61 -18.67 -1.12 10.64
N TRP A 62 -17.57 -0.74 11.28
CA TRP A 62 -17.22 -1.16 12.65
C TRP A 62 -18.31 -0.87 13.69
N ASN A 63 -19.14 0.14 13.45
CA ASN A 63 -20.28 0.53 14.31
C ASN A 63 -21.59 -0.17 13.93
N LYS A 64 -21.56 -1.08 12.92
CA LYS A 64 -22.72 -1.84 12.41
C LYS A 64 -22.47 -3.36 12.49
N GLY A 65 -21.56 -3.80 13.35
CA GLY A 65 -21.27 -5.22 13.60
C GLY A 65 -20.20 -5.86 12.71
N GLY A 66 -19.47 -5.05 11.89
CA GLY A 66 -18.39 -5.58 11.07
C GLY A 66 -18.86 -6.47 9.90
N TYR A 67 -17.92 -7.21 9.32
CA TYR A 67 -18.19 -8.10 8.18
C TYR A 67 -18.02 -9.60 8.54
N GLY A 68 -17.43 -9.91 9.68
CA GLY A 68 -17.13 -11.29 10.07
C GLY A 68 -16.15 -11.95 9.10
N MET A 69 -16.47 -13.17 8.70
CA MET A 69 -15.64 -13.97 7.80
C MET A 69 -15.83 -13.56 6.34
N LEU A 70 -14.77 -13.11 5.67
CA LEU A 70 -14.75 -12.76 4.26
C LEU A 70 -13.79 -13.64 3.47
N ASN A 71 -14.09 -13.87 2.18
CA ASN A 71 -13.07 -14.32 1.23
C ASN A 71 -12.40 -13.11 0.55
N VAL A 72 -11.28 -13.34 -0.14
CA VAL A 72 -10.49 -12.28 -0.79
C VAL A 72 -11.34 -11.40 -1.74
N THR A 73 -12.23 -12.02 -2.52
CA THR A 73 -13.15 -11.27 -3.40
C THR A 73 -14.00 -10.28 -2.60
N ARG A 74 -14.60 -10.74 -1.49
CA ARG A 74 -15.41 -9.89 -0.63
C ARG A 74 -14.59 -8.86 0.14
N VAL A 75 -13.35 -9.18 0.51
CA VAL A 75 -12.42 -8.22 1.13
C VAL A 75 -12.23 -7.00 0.23
N LEU A 76 -11.99 -7.20 -1.08
CA LEU A 76 -11.87 -6.10 -2.04
C LEU A 76 -13.23 -5.39 -2.27
N MET A 77 -14.32 -6.14 -2.48
CA MET A 77 -15.66 -5.57 -2.70
C MET A 77 -16.13 -4.67 -1.53
N LYS A 78 -15.81 -5.06 -0.30
CA LYS A 78 -16.13 -4.29 0.92
C LYS A 78 -15.07 -3.29 1.30
N SER A 79 -13.94 -3.26 0.58
CA SER A 79 -12.77 -2.45 0.91
C SER A 79 -12.35 -2.61 2.38
N SER A 80 -12.35 -3.87 2.88
CA SER A 80 -12.02 -4.16 4.27
C SER A 80 -10.55 -3.85 4.55
N ASN A 81 -10.29 -2.94 5.49
CA ASN A 81 -8.96 -2.64 5.98
C ASN A 81 -8.39 -3.84 6.74
N ILE A 82 -9.20 -4.43 7.62
CA ILE A 82 -8.83 -5.56 8.46
C ILE A 82 -8.50 -6.77 7.57
N GLY A 83 -9.35 -7.05 6.57
CA GLY A 83 -9.15 -8.17 5.67
C GLY A 83 -7.82 -8.09 4.92
N VAL A 84 -7.54 -6.95 4.28
CA VAL A 84 -6.28 -6.77 3.54
C VAL A 84 -5.08 -6.80 4.47
N SER A 85 -5.11 -6.02 5.57
CA SER A 85 -3.96 -5.95 6.47
C SER A 85 -3.61 -7.29 7.12
N ARG A 86 -4.61 -8.10 7.50
CA ARG A 86 -4.37 -9.44 8.06
C ARG A 86 -3.80 -10.42 7.03
N LEU A 87 -4.29 -10.38 5.79
CA LEU A 87 -3.77 -11.24 4.71
C LEU A 87 -2.32 -10.91 4.38
N ILE A 88 -1.99 -9.63 4.26
CA ILE A 88 -0.63 -9.18 3.92
C ILE A 88 0.33 -9.36 5.09
N ASP A 89 -0.09 -9.00 6.30
CA ASP A 89 0.72 -9.23 7.49
C ASP A 89 1.02 -10.72 7.71
N GLY A 90 0.02 -11.58 7.57
CA GLY A 90 0.21 -13.03 7.67
C GLY A 90 1.15 -13.61 6.62
N ALA A 91 1.24 -13.00 5.43
CA ALA A 91 2.11 -13.46 4.35
C ALA A 91 3.54 -12.91 4.45
N TYR A 92 3.73 -11.68 4.94
CA TYR A 92 4.97 -10.93 4.74
C TYR A 92 5.58 -10.32 6.00
N HIS A 93 5.04 -10.52 7.21
CA HIS A 93 5.59 -9.87 8.41
C HIS A 93 7.06 -10.22 8.68
N ASP A 94 7.49 -11.42 8.30
CA ASP A 94 8.89 -11.87 8.43
C ASP A 94 9.76 -11.54 7.20
N CYS A 95 9.16 -11.12 6.09
CA CYS A 95 9.83 -10.82 4.83
C CYS A 95 9.18 -9.63 4.09
N PRO A 96 9.09 -8.45 4.73
CA PRO A 96 8.42 -7.27 4.15
C PRO A 96 9.09 -6.77 2.86
N ASP A 97 10.37 -7.09 2.64
CA ASP A 97 11.08 -6.80 1.40
C ASP A 97 10.47 -7.55 0.20
N LYS A 98 9.95 -8.76 0.38
CA LYS A 98 9.25 -9.49 -0.68
C LYS A 98 7.99 -8.78 -1.12
N PHE A 99 7.20 -8.28 -0.16
CA PHE A 99 6.01 -7.51 -0.45
C PHE A 99 6.33 -6.25 -1.28
N VAL A 100 7.33 -5.47 -0.85
CA VAL A 100 7.73 -4.25 -1.59
C VAL A 100 8.33 -4.60 -2.95
N ARG A 101 9.07 -5.72 -3.06
CA ARG A 101 9.56 -6.22 -4.35
C ARG A 101 8.42 -6.57 -5.30
N GLY A 102 7.37 -7.22 -4.79
CA GLY A 102 6.15 -7.49 -5.57
C GLY A 102 5.46 -6.21 -6.04
N LEU A 103 5.36 -5.18 -5.20
CA LEU A 103 4.84 -3.88 -5.60
C LEU A 103 5.68 -3.23 -6.72
N ASN A 104 7.01 -3.34 -6.64
CA ASN A 104 7.90 -2.85 -7.69
C ASN A 104 7.71 -3.62 -9.01
N ASN A 105 7.51 -4.94 -8.94
CA ASN A 105 7.22 -5.76 -10.13
C ASN A 105 5.89 -5.37 -10.80
N LEU A 106 4.93 -4.86 -10.03
CA LEU A 106 3.69 -4.27 -10.56
C LEU A 106 3.87 -2.82 -11.05
N GLY A 107 5.10 -2.26 -11.02
CA GLY A 107 5.38 -0.89 -11.43
C GLY A 107 4.93 0.19 -10.44
N VAL A 108 4.33 -0.19 -9.30
CA VAL A 108 3.72 0.77 -8.37
C VAL A 108 4.75 1.55 -7.55
N GLY A 109 5.88 0.92 -7.21
CA GLY A 109 6.92 1.50 -6.35
C GLY A 109 8.10 2.12 -7.09
N LEU A 110 8.17 1.96 -8.41
CA LEU A 110 9.28 2.42 -9.23
C LEU A 110 8.96 3.76 -9.90
N PRO A 111 9.95 4.66 -10.05
CA PRO A 111 9.76 5.88 -10.82
C PRO A 111 9.36 5.57 -12.28
N MET A 112 8.35 6.26 -12.77
CA MET A 112 8.02 6.30 -14.19
C MET A 112 8.87 7.38 -14.87
N ASP A 113 9.33 7.11 -16.08
CA ASP A 113 9.99 8.11 -16.93
C ASP A 113 8.91 8.98 -17.61
N LEU A 114 8.55 10.06 -16.93
CA LEU A 114 7.57 11.03 -17.40
C LEU A 114 8.31 12.28 -17.84
N ASP A 115 8.22 12.61 -19.10
CA ASP A 115 8.72 13.89 -19.65
C ASP A 115 7.76 15.05 -19.30
N ILE A 116 7.48 15.18 -17.99
CA ILE A 116 6.64 16.25 -17.44
C ILE A 116 7.41 16.94 -16.32
N PRO A 117 7.72 18.25 -16.45
CA PRO A 117 8.39 19.00 -15.41
C PRO A 117 7.67 18.91 -14.06
N GLY A 118 8.43 18.74 -12.98
CA GLY A 118 7.88 18.64 -11.62
C GLY A 118 7.27 17.29 -11.26
N SER A 119 7.50 16.24 -12.07
CA SER A 119 7.06 14.89 -11.77
C SER A 119 7.67 14.38 -10.46
N GLY A 120 6.82 13.92 -9.54
CA GLY A 120 7.21 13.35 -8.26
C GLY A 120 7.64 11.90 -8.38
N ARG A 121 8.53 11.46 -7.50
CA ARG A 121 8.94 10.06 -7.40
C ARG A 121 8.17 9.36 -6.27
N PRO A 122 7.75 8.09 -6.44
CA PRO A 122 7.08 7.35 -5.38
C PRO A 122 8.00 7.18 -4.17
N ARG A 123 7.40 7.18 -2.99
CA ARG A 123 8.07 6.89 -1.72
C ARG A 123 7.58 5.55 -1.20
N VAL A 124 8.03 4.49 -1.85
CA VAL A 124 7.85 3.10 -1.44
C VAL A 124 9.24 2.54 -1.15
N TYR A 125 9.61 2.54 0.12
CA TYR A 125 10.98 2.22 0.51
C TYR A 125 11.18 0.71 0.66
N MET A 126 12.23 0.18 0.02
CA MET A 126 12.62 -1.22 0.15
C MET A 126 13.21 -1.49 1.54
N PRO A 127 12.60 -2.33 2.37
CA PRO A 127 13.16 -2.69 3.66
C PRO A 127 14.45 -3.50 3.49
N LYS A 128 15.36 -3.35 4.46
CA LYS A 128 16.58 -4.15 4.55
C LYS A 128 16.71 -4.75 5.95
N LYS A 129 17.20 -5.97 6.03
CA LYS A 129 17.49 -6.59 7.33
C LYS A 129 18.79 -6.05 7.89
N ALA A 130 18.75 -5.46 9.07
CA ALA A 130 19.93 -4.98 9.77
C ALA A 130 20.70 -6.15 10.42
N LYS A 131 21.94 -5.90 10.85
CA LYS A 131 22.78 -6.93 11.50
C LYS A 131 22.17 -7.52 12.78
N ASN A 132 21.37 -6.75 13.49
CA ASN A 132 20.62 -7.18 14.68
C ASN A 132 19.33 -7.98 14.36
N GLY A 133 19.07 -8.24 13.08
CA GLY A 133 17.87 -8.97 12.63
C GLY A 133 16.60 -8.14 12.43
N HIS A 134 16.61 -6.87 12.81
CA HIS A 134 15.47 -5.98 12.62
C HIS A 134 15.38 -5.50 11.17
N TRP A 135 14.17 -5.19 10.72
CA TRP A 135 13.94 -4.55 9.44
C TRP A 135 14.08 -3.04 9.56
N ILE A 136 14.83 -2.44 8.65
CA ILE A 136 15.06 -0.99 8.58
C ILE A 136 14.68 -0.45 7.19
N LEU A 137 14.27 0.80 7.16
CA LEU A 137 14.03 1.54 5.92
C LEU A 137 15.32 2.27 5.50
N PRO A 138 15.53 2.52 4.19
CA PRO A 138 16.67 3.28 3.67
C PRO A 138 16.51 4.79 3.85
N ILE A 139 15.88 5.20 4.92
CA ILE A 139 15.68 6.60 5.34
C ILE A 139 16.14 6.75 6.79
N THR A 140 16.62 7.93 7.12
CA THR A 140 17.09 8.23 8.47
C THR A 140 16.29 9.35 9.09
N ARG A 141 16.11 9.28 10.40
CA ARG A 141 15.63 10.39 11.22
C ARG A 141 16.74 10.77 12.19
N ASN A 142 17.21 12.02 12.12
CA ASN A 142 18.35 12.50 12.91
C ASN A 142 19.61 11.61 12.78
N GLY A 143 19.91 11.14 11.56
CA GLY A 143 21.08 10.27 11.30
C GLY A 143 20.89 8.80 11.69
N VAL A 144 19.79 8.42 12.32
CA VAL A 144 19.48 7.03 12.70
C VAL A 144 18.55 6.40 11.67
N PRO A 145 18.88 5.19 11.14
CA PRO A 145 17.99 4.47 10.25
C PRO A 145 16.61 4.25 10.90
N MET A 146 15.54 4.50 10.15
CA MET A 146 14.19 4.21 10.63
C MET A 146 13.95 2.71 10.61
N GLU A 147 13.52 2.16 11.73
CA GLU A 147 13.03 0.79 11.77
C GLU A 147 11.67 0.69 11.07
N LEU A 148 11.51 -0.38 10.30
CA LEU A 148 10.19 -0.77 9.82
C LEU A 148 9.48 -1.48 10.98
N GLY A 149 8.57 -0.78 11.62
CA GLY A 149 7.76 -1.36 12.67
C GLY A 149 6.77 -2.40 12.12
N LYS A 150 6.39 -3.36 12.95
CA LYS A 150 5.34 -4.33 12.58
C LYS A 150 4.03 -3.68 12.09
N PRO A 151 3.55 -2.55 12.68
CA PRO A 151 2.36 -1.88 12.16
C PRO A 151 2.56 -1.31 10.74
N ASP A 152 3.79 -0.95 10.35
CA ASP A 152 4.00 -0.24 9.07
C ASP A 152 3.61 -1.09 7.86
N LEU A 153 3.90 -2.39 7.85
CA LEU A 153 3.47 -3.30 6.80
C LEU A 153 1.94 -3.38 6.69
N ALA A 154 1.26 -3.52 7.82
CA ALA A 154 -0.20 -3.60 7.87
C ALA A 154 -0.85 -2.32 7.33
N TRP A 155 -0.32 -1.13 7.68
CA TRP A 155 -0.81 0.15 7.17
C TRP A 155 -0.41 0.39 5.71
N MET A 156 0.79 -0.01 5.32
CA MET A 156 1.23 0.04 3.92
C MET A 156 0.29 -0.76 3.01
N SER A 157 -0.13 -1.93 3.46
CA SER A 157 -1.01 -2.80 2.68
C SER A 157 -2.38 -2.19 2.32
N ILE A 158 -2.82 -1.21 3.08
CA ILE A 158 -4.07 -0.48 2.84
C ILE A 158 -3.84 0.95 2.30
N GLY A 159 -2.61 1.24 1.84
CA GLY A 159 -2.24 2.46 1.14
C GLY A 159 -1.86 3.63 2.05
N TYR A 160 -1.38 3.36 3.26
CA TYR A 160 -0.76 4.34 4.17
C TYR A 160 0.72 4.00 4.38
N ALA A 161 1.46 4.89 5.04
CA ALA A 161 2.91 4.72 5.25
C ALA A 161 3.75 4.62 3.94
N LEU A 162 3.17 4.99 2.81
CA LEU A 162 3.81 5.18 1.52
C LEU A 162 3.16 6.37 0.80
N GLN A 163 3.84 6.93 -0.18
CA GLN A 163 3.33 8.08 -0.92
C GLN A 163 3.58 7.93 -2.41
N LEU A 164 2.56 8.21 -3.21
CA LEU A 164 2.59 8.15 -4.67
C LEU A 164 1.97 9.42 -5.26
N PRO A 165 2.47 9.94 -6.38
CA PRO A 165 1.66 10.84 -7.20
C PRO A 165 0.44 10.11 -7.77
N PRO A 166 -0.72 10.76 -7.94
CA PRO A 166 -1.95 10.13 -8.46
C PRO A 166 -1.78 9.39 -9.78
N ILE A 167 -0.89 9.85 -10.64
CA ILE A 167 -0.58 9.23 -11.95
C ILE A 167 -0.14 7.76 -11.81
N TYR A 168 0.53 7.38 -10.72
CA TYR A 168 0.96 5.99 -10.48
C TYR A 168 -0.23 5.07 -10.21
N THR A 169 -1.21 5.55 -9.47
CA THR A 169 -2.46 4.82 -9.25
C THR A 169 -3.22 4.67 -10.57
N LEU A 170 -3.29 5.72 -11.38
CA LEU A 170 -3.91 5.67 -12.70
C LEU A 170 -3.21 4.68 -13.62
N ALA A 171 -1.88 4.71 -13.72
CA ALA A 171 -1.09 3.80 -14.55
C ALA A 171 -1.31 2.34 -14.13
N PHE A 172 -1.32 2.05 -12.82
CA PHE A 172 -1.59 0.73 -12.28
C PHE A 172 -2.97 0.20 -12.73
N TYR A 173 -4.04 0.99 -12.60
CA TYR A 173 -5.37 0.58 -13.02
C TYR A 173 -5.51 0.50 -14.55
N ASN A 174 -4.81 1.36 -15.29
CA ASN A 174 -4.71 1.24 -16.75
C ASN A 174 -4.03 -0.09 -17.15
N GLY A 175 -2.97 -0.49 -16.46
CA GLY A 175 -2.33 -1.78 -16.68
C GLY A 175 -3.31 -2.94 -16.49
N ILE A 176 -4.12 -2.92 -15.43
CA ILE A 176 -5.15 -3.94 -15.21
C ILE A 176 -6.17 -3.95 -16.36
N ALA A 177 -6.67 -2.77 -16.78
CA ALA A 177 -7.65 -2.65 -17.85
C ALA A 177 -7.10 -3.05 -19.23
N ASN A 178 -5.78 -2.97 -19.42
CA ASN A 178 -5.08 -3.23 -20.67
C ASN A 178 -4.24 -4.53 -20.62
N ASN A 179 -4.74 -5.56 -19.94
CA ASN A 179 -4.11 -6.88 -19.86
C ASN A 179 -2.63 -6.85 -19.41
N GLY A 180 -2.31 -6.02 -18.42
CA GLY A 180 -0.96 -5.90 -17.86
C GLY A 180 -0.01 -4.97 -18.63
N ARG A 181 -0.46 -4.26 -19.64
CA ARG A 181 0.35 -3.27 -20.38
C ARG A 181 0.10 -1.87 -19.83
N MET A 182 1.13 -1.29 -19.24
CA MET A 182 1.17 0.10 -18.77
C MET A 182 1.82 1.00 -19.81
#